data_5db68a9538d5460c92c4e30c62ad9755
#
_entry.id   5db68a9538d5460c92c4e30c62ad9755
#
_cell.length_a   1.000
_cell.length_b   1.000
_cell.length_c   1.000
_cell.angle_alpha   90.00
_cell.angle_beta   90.00
_cell.angle_gamma   90.00
#
_symmetry.space_group_name_H-M   'P 1'
#
loop_
_entity.id
_entity.type
_entity.pdbx_description
1 polymer ?
#
loop_
_entity_poly.entity_id
_entity_poly.type
_entity_poly.pdbx_seq_one_letter_code
_entity_poly.pdbx_strand_id
1 'polypeptide(L)'
;MTKEERISRATELFKSGYNCSQSVVAAFADMYGFTEEQALRMAASFGGGIGRMRETCGAACGMFLLAGLEKGAIDGADREGKAANYALVQELAAEFKKQIGRAHV
;
A
#
# COMPACT_ATOMS: atom_id res chain seq x y z
N MET A 1 1.54 -17.81 0.16
CA MET A 1 2.20 -17.28 -1.05
C MET A 1 3.62 -16.82 -0.75
N THR A 2 4.52 -17.08 -1.67
CA THR A 2 5.89 -16.54 -1.57
C THR A 2 5.91 -15.08 -1.97
N LYS A 3 7.04 -14.40 -1.70
CA LYS A 3 7.26 -13.01 -2.15
C LYS A 3 7.12 -12.91 -3.67
N GLU A 4 7.70 -13.85 -4.40
CA GLU A 4 7.67 -13.89 -5.85
C GLU A 4 6.26 -14.08 -6.39
N GLU A 5 5.47 -14.92 -5.74
CA GLU A 5 4.07 -15.13 -6.10
C GLU A 5 3.24 -13.86 -5.89
N ARG A 6 3.50 -13.12 -4.81
CA ARG A 6 2.81 -11.85 -4.54
C ARG A 6 3.17 -10.77 -5.55
N ILE A 7 4.44 -10.69 -5.93
CA ILE A 7 4.89 -9.76 -6.97
C ILE A 7 4.24 -10.10 -8.31
N SER A 8 4.18 -11.39 -8.65
CA SER A 8 3.51 -11.86 -9.87
C SER A 8 2.03 -11.52 -9.85
N ARG A 9 1.37 -11.70 -8.69
CA ARG A 9 -0.05 -11.36 -8.57
C ARG A 9 -0.31 -9.88 -8.74
N ALA A 10 0.53 -9.03 -8.12
CA ALA A 10 0.42 -7.59 -8.28
C ALA A 10 0.57 -7.16 -9.75
N THR A 11 1.56 -7.74 -10.43
CA THR A 11 1.81 -7.47 -11.86
C THR A 11 0.62 -7.90 -12.71
N GLU A 12 0.08 -9.09 -12.44
CA GLU A 12 -1.09 -9.63 -13.14
C GLU A 12 -2.31 -8.73 -12.98
N LEU A 13 -2.57 -8.27 -11.76
CA LEU A 13 -3.68 -7.38 -11.48
C LEU A 13 -3.52 -6.04 -12.22
N PHE A 14 -2.32 -5.48 -12.21
CA PHE A 14 -2.05 -4.23 -12.91
C PHE A 14 -2.29 -4.37 -14.41
N LYS A 15 -1.81 -5.45 -15.00
CA LYS A 15 -2.03 -5.74 -16.43
C LYS A 15 -3.50 -5.98 -16.77
N SER A 16 -4.28 -6.43 -15.79
CA SER A 16 -5.72 -6.68 -15.95
C SER A 16 -6.57 -5.42 -15.82
N GLY A 17 -5.96 -4.26 -15.59
CA GLY A 17 -6.67 -2.99 -15.55
C GLY A 17 -6.88 -2.38 -14.17
N TYR A 18 -6.43 -3.05 -13.11
CA TYR A 18 -6.51 -2.48 -11.76
C TYR A 18 -5.43 -1.41 -11.59
N ASN A 19 -5.70 -0.41 -10.75
CA ASN A 19 -4.72 0.65 -10.53
C ASN A 19 -3.55 0.18 -9.64
N CYS A 20 -2.51 1.00 -9.54
CA CYS A 20 -1.30 0.67 -8.78
C CYS A 20 -1.59 0.32 -7.32
N SER A 21 -2.43 1.11 -6.66
CA SER A 21 -2.78 0.88 -5.27
C SER A 21 -3.55 -0.43 -5.08
N GLN A 22 -4.54 -0.68 -5.93
CA GLN A 22 -5.31 -1.92 -5.90
C GLN A 22 -4.42 -3.14 -6.11
N SER A 23 -3.51 -3.06 -7.06
CA SER A 23 -2.60 -4.16 -7.39
C SER A 23 -1.70 -4.52 -6.21
N VAL A 24 -1.17 -3.51 -5.53
CA VAL A 24 -0.30 -3.72 -4.36
C VAL A 24 -1.11 -4.27 -3.18
N VAL A 25 -2.20 -3.63 -2.82
CA VAL A 25 -2.99 -4.02 -1.63
C VAL A 25 -3.60 -5.41 -1.79
N ALA A 26 -4.18 -5.70 -2.95
CA ALA A 26 -4.80 -7.00 -3.20
C ALA A 26 -3.80 -8.15 -3.17
N ALA A 27 -2.56 -7.92 -3.61
CA ALA A 27 -1.53 -8.95 -3.61
C ALA A 27 -1.08 -9.39 -2.21
N PHE A 28 -1.35 -8.58 -1.18
CA PHE A 28 -0.96 -8.84 0.21
C PHE A 28 -2.14 -8.95 1.17
N ALA A 29 -3.37 -8.79 0.68
CA ALA A 29 -4.57 -8.70 1.52
C ALA A 29 -4.79 -9.92 2.42
N ASP A 30 -4.51 -11.11 1.91
CA ASP A 30 -4.70 -12.37 2.64
C ASP A 30 -3.83 -12.48 3.89
N MET A 31 -2.69 -11.80 3.93
CA MET A 31 -1.82 -11.76 5.12
C MET A 31 -2.50 -11.09 6.31
N TYR A 32 -3.49 -10.25 6.04
CA TYR A 32 -4.17 -9.43 7.05
C TYR A 32 -5.65 -9.81 7.19
N GLY A 33 -6.05 -10.94 6.61
CA GLY A 33 -7.41 -11.45 6.76
C GLY A 33 -8.45 -10.80 5.86
N PHE A 34 -8.04 -10.09 4.81
CA PHE A 34 -8.96 -9.47 3.86
C PHE A 34 -9.05 -10.29 2.59
N THR A 35 -10.24 -10.27 1.98
CA THR A 35 -10.41 -10.86 0.65
C THR A 35 -9.84 -9.92 -0.41
N GLU A 36 -9.59 -10.46 -1.59
CA GLU A 36 -9.14 -9.64 -2.72
C GLU A 36 -10.17 -8.54 -3.06
N GLU A 37 -11.46 -8.87 -3.03
CA GLU A 37 -12.52 -7.88 -3.29
C GLU A 37 -12.49 -6.73 -2.28
N GLN A 38 -12.34 -7.04 -0.99
CA GLN A 38 -12.24 -6.02 0.04
C GLN A 38 -11.03 -5.11 -0.19
N ALA A 39 -9.89 -5.69 -0.53
CA ALA A 39 -8.67 -4.96 -0.83
C ALA A 39 -8.83 -4.04 -2.04
N LEU A 40 -9.47 -4.53 -3.09
CA LEU A 40 -9.72 -3.74 -4.30
C LEU A 40 -10.60 -2.52 -4.01
N ARG A 41 -11.60 -2.68 -3.15
CA ARG A 41 -12.47 -1.57 -2.73
C ARG A 41 -11.71 -0.56 -1.87
N MET A 42 -10.94 -1.03 -0.89
CA MET A 42 -10.18 -0.15 0.01
C MET A 42 -9.16 0.71 -0.74
N ALA A 43 -8.56 0.17 -1.77
CA ALA A 43 -7.49 0.84 -2.51
C ALA A 43 -7.95 1.56 -3.77
N ALA A 44 -9.23 1.47 -4.13
CA ALA A 44 -9.75 1.96 -5.40
C ALA A 44 -9.51 3.45 -5.64
N SER A 45 -9.58 4.26 -4.59
CA SER A 45 -9.50 5.74 -4.71
C SER A 45 -8.07 6.28 -4.85
N PHE A 46 -7.06 5.44 -4.66
CA PHE A 46 -5.66 5.92 -4.59
C PHE A 46 -4.90 5.83 -5.92
N GLY A 47 -5.53 5.35 -6.97
CA GLY A 47 -4.89 5.26 -8.29
C GLY A 47 -4.64 6.62 -8.93
N GLY A 48 -3.60 6.70 -9.74
CA GLY A 48 -3.26 7.93 -10.45
C GLY A 48 -2.84 9.09 -9.56
N GLY A 49 -2.26 8.77 -8.40
CA GLY A 49 -1.86 9.78 -7.44
C GLY A 49 -3.04 10.33 -6.65
N ILE A 50 -3.84 9.43 -6.08
CA ILE A 50 -5.06 9.69 -5.30
C ILE A 50 -6.13 10.31 -6.19
N GLY A 51 -7.00 9.45 -6.72
CA GLY A 51 -8.10 9.87 -7.58
C GLY A 51 -7.67 10.67 -8.81
N ARG A 52 -6.50 10.34 -9.36
CA ARG A 52 -5.88 11.03 -10.51
C ARG A 52 -5.49 12.48 -10.25
N MET A 53 -5.37 12.89 -8.99
CA MET A 53 -4.93 14.24 -8.64
C MET A 53 -3.42 14.45 -8.77
N ARG A 54 -2.68 13.40 -9.10
CA ARG A 54 -1.22 13.45 -9.29
C ARG A 54 -0.46 13.88 -8.03
N GLU A 55 -0.95 13.41 -6.89
CA GLU A 55 -0.28 13.59 -5.60
C GLU A 55 0.64 12.39 -5.34
N THR A 56 0.50 11.71 -4.21
CA THR A 56 1.35 10.56 -3.88
C THR A 56 1.03 9.37 -4.77
N CYS A 57 2.07 8.69 -5.27
CA CYS A 57 1.93 7.51 -6.11
C CYS A 57 1.03 6.44 -5.45
N GLY A 58 0.11 5.87 -6.24
CA GLY A 58 -0.82 4.86 -5.76
C GLY A 58 -0.14 3.61 -5.20
N ALA A 59 0.98 3.20 -5.77
CA ALA A 59 1.75 2.07 -5.25
C ALA A 59 2.31 2.39 -3.86
N ALA A 60 2.81 3.61 -3.65
CA ALA A 60 3.27 4.06 -2.34
C ALA A 60 2.11 4.12 -1.34
N CYS A 61 0.95 4.64 -1.76
CA CYS A 61 -0.25 4.66 -0.91
C CYS A 61 -0.66 3.25 -0.50
N GLY A 62 -0.66 2.29 -1.44
CA GLY A 62 -0.96 0.89 -1.14
C GLY A 62 0.00 0.31 -0.12
N MET A 63 1.28 0.59 -0.27
CA MET A 63 2.31 0.17 0.67
C MET A 63 2.08 0.75 2.07
N PHE A 64 1.69 2.03 2.15
CA PHE A 64 1.40 2.70 3.43
C PHE A 64 0.15 2.13 4.09
N LEU A 65 -0.86 1.77 3.31
CA LEU A 65 -2.05 1.10 3.81
C LEU A 65 -1.68 -0.25 4.43
N LEU A 66 -0.84 -1.03 3.76
CA LEU A 66 -0.34 -2.30 4.29
C LEU A 66 0.49 -2.09 5.55
N ALA A 67 1.30 -1.03 5.62
CA ALA A 67 2.07 -0.68 6.81
C ALA A 67 1.14 -0.43 8.00
N GLY A 68 0.00 0.22 7.78
CA GLY A 68 -1.01 0.44 8.81
C GLY A 68 -1.62 -0.86 9.31
N LEU A 69 -1.85 -1.82 8.43
CA LEU A 69 -2.35 -3.14 8.81
C LEU A 69 -1.31 -3.92 9.63
N GLU A 70 -0.04 -3.70 9.36
CA GLU A 70 1.06 -4.38 10.06
C GLU A 70 1.34 -3.76 11.43
N LYS A 71 1.37 -2.43 11.54
CA LYS A 71 1.85 -1.69 12.71
C LYS A 71 0.86 -0.67 13.26
N GLY A 72 -0.29 -0.48 12.62
CA GLY A 72 -1.22 0.57 13.00
C GLY A 72 -1.77 0.40 14.41
N ALA A 73 -1.80 1.48 15.19
CA ALA A 73 -2.43 1.50 16.49
C ALA A 73 -3.94 1.63 16.34
N ILE A 74 -4.69 0.83 17.09
CA ILE A 74 -6.15 0.90 17.11
C ILE A 74 -6.66 1.87 18.19
N ASP A 75 -5.88 2.04 19.24
CA ASP A 75 -6.21 2.97 20.33
C ASP A 75 -5.64 4.35 19.99
N GLY A 76 -6.51 5.34 19.92
CA GLY A 76 -6.10 6.71 19.64
C GLY A 76 -5.15 7.31 20.63
N ALA A 77 -5.08 6.76 21.87
CA ALA A 77 -4.17 7.22 22.90
C ALA A 77 -2.80 6.51 22.87
N ASP A 78 -2.61 5.51 22.02
CA ASP A 78 -1.37 4.74 21.91
C ASP A 78 -0.32 5.54 21.12
N ARG A 79 0.41 6.38 21.82
CA ARG A 79 1.45 7.24 21.21
C ARG A 79 2.62 6.43 20.66
N GLU A 80 3.05 5.39 21.38
CA GLU A 80 4.16 4.54 20.96
C GLU A 80 3.80 3.75 19.69
N GLY A 81 2.58 3.20 19.66
CA GLY A 81 2.07 2.50 18.49
C GLY A 81 1.98 3.40 17.26
N LYS A 82 1.48 4.62 17.42
CA LYS A 82 1.42 5.60 16.34
C LYS A 82 2.81 5.97 15.84
N ALA A 83 3.74 6.21 16.77
CA ALA A 83 5.12 6.56 16.41
C ALA A 83 5.80 5.43 15.65
N ALA A 84 5.59 4.18 16.06
CA ALA A 84 6.14 3.00 15.37
C ALA A 84 5.58 2.87 13.97
N ASN A 85 4.27 3.08 13.80
CA ASN A 85 3.63 3.04 12.49
C ASN A 85 4.18 4.14 11.57
N TYR A 86 4.25 5.37 12.07
CA TYR A 86 4.75 6.49 11.27
C TYR A 86 6.23 6.33 10.91
N ALA A 87 7.03 5.76 11.82
CA ALA A 87 8.43 5.47 11.53
C ALA A 87 8.56 4.44 10.39
N LEU A 88 7.72 3.42 10.40
CA LEU A 88 7.69 2.42 9.33
C LEU A 88 7.30 3.08 8.00
N VAL A 89 6.27 3.92 7.99
CA VAL A 89 5.84 4.62 6.78
C VAL A 89 6.95 5.51 6.23
N GLN A 90 7.66 6.24 7.09
CA GLN A 90 8.77 7.10 6.69
C GLN A 90 9.94 6.28 6.12
N GLU A 91 10.24 5.15 6.72
CA GLU A 91 11.27 4.23 6.24
C GLU A 91 10.92 3.67 4.86
N LEU A 92 9.67 3.22 4.69
CA LEU A 92 9.19 2.72 3.41
C LEU A 92 9.18 3.81 2.34
N ALA A 93 8.77 5.03 2.70
CA ALA A 93 8.78 6.17 1.78
C ALA A 93 10.19 6.52 1.33
N ALA A 94 11.15 6.50 2.26
CA ALA A 94 12.55 6.77 1.95
C ALA A 94 13.11 5.72 0.98
N GLU A 95 12.83 4.46 1.23
CA GLU A 95 13.27 3.36 0.36
C GLU A 95 12.60 3.45 -1.02
N PHE A 96 11.31 3.76 -1.06
CA PHE A 96 10.57 3.94 -2.32
C PHE A 96 11.19 5.06 -3.16
N LYS A 97 11.46 6.21 -2.53
CA LYS A 97 12.09 7.35 -3.22
C LYS A 97 13.47 7.02 -3.73
N LYS A 98 14.24 6.24 -2.96
CA LYS A 98 15.58 5.79 -3.35
C LYS A 98 15.55 4.90 -4.59
N GLN A 99 14.59 3.97 -4.66
CA GLN A 99 14.46 3.02 -5.77
C GLN A 99 13.83 3.64 -7.01
N ILE A 100 12.81 4.48 -6.84
CA ILE A 100 11.98 5.02 -7.93
C ILE A 100 12.36 6.46 -8.27
N GLY A 101 12.98 7.19 -7.36
CA GLY A 101 13.35 8.58 -7.51
C GLY A 101 12.39 9.56 -6.83
N ARG A 102 11.13 9.15 -6.63
CA ARG A 102 10.11 9.99 -5.97
C ARG A 102 8.90 9.16 -5.56
N ALA A 103 8.13 9.66 -4.60
CA ALA A 103 6.82 9.08 -4.24
C ALA A 103 5.67 9.97 -4.73
N HIS A 104 5.96 11.22 -5.05
CA HIS A 104 4.99 12.18 -5.62
C HIS A 104 4.87 11.97 -7.12
N VAL A 105 3.66 11.99 -7.61
CA VAL A 105 3.37 11.79 -9.05
C VAL A 105 3.31 13.09 -9.82
#